data_f59805aa42dbe47e7da92c636adc71af
#
_entry.id   f59805aa42dbe47e7da92c636adc71af
#
_cell.length_a   1.000
_cell.length_b   1.000
_cell.length_c   1.000
_cell.angle_alpha   90.00
_cell.angle_beta   90.00
_cell.angle_gamma   90.00
#
_symmetry.space_group_name_H-M   'P 1'
#
loop_
_entity.id
_entity.type
_entity.pdbx_description
1 polymer ?
#
loop_
_entity_poly.entity_id
_entity_poly.type
_entity_poly.pdbx_seq_one_letter_code
_entity_poly.pdbx_strand_id
1 'polypeptide(L)'
;MNTANDIDRLYNAIEINEKTFQFFQIDLQSYGIQEVNKGSTQFFYILLEIMNGKFNCNLVFIVNCYDELGKIIYSNERTVYVDTYIGYDTLKFWCNDTNLIDRTNKIRVFVRKG
;
A
#
# COMPACT_ATOMS: atom_id res chain seq x y z
N MET A 1 1.33 10.74 20.45
CA MET A 1 1.98 11.47 19.36
C MET A 1 2.85 10.51 18.53
N ASN A 2 2.71 10.56 17.21
CA ASN A 2 3.49 9.69 16.34
C ASN A 2 4.89 10.24 16.16
N THR A 3 5.85 9.36 16.08
CA THR A 3 7.26 9.68 15.99
C THR A 3 7.87 9.06 14.73
N ALA A 4 9.10 9.43 14.44
CA ALA A 4 9.85 8.79 13.36
C ALA A 4 9.93 7.27 13.58
N ASN A 5 9.97 6.80 14.84
CA ASN A 5 9.98 5.38 15.14
C ASN A 5 8.70 4.67 14.71
N ASP A 6 7.55 5.35 14.80
CA ASP A 6 6.28 4.77 14.33
C ASP A 6 6.31 4.59 12.81
N ILE A 7 6.83 5.56 12.08
CA ILE A 7 6.94 5.46 10.62
C ILE A 7 7.92 4.36 10.23
N ASP A 8 9.06 4.27 10.90
CA ASP A 8 10.03 3.20 10.65
C ASP A 8 9.42 1.83 10.96
N ARG A 9 8.67 1.73 12.06
CA ARG A 9 7.99 0.50 12.44
C ARG A 9 6.97 0.08 11.37
N LEU A 10 6.17 1.02 10.89
CA LEU A 10 5.18 0.73 9.85
C LEU A 10 5.84 0.37 8.53
N TYR A 11 6.92 1.07 8.16
CA TYR A 11 7.66 0.74 6.95
C TYR A 11 8.17 -0.70 7.00
N ASN A 12 8.75 -1.10 8.12
CA ASN A 12 9.28 -2.44 8.31
C ASN A 12 8.17 -3.50 8.42
N ALA A 13 6.94 -3.08 8.68
CA ALA A 13 5.79 -3.98 8.74
C ALA A 13 5.18 -4.28 7.37
N ILE A 14 5.64 -3.60 6.31
CA ILE A 14 5.12 -3.80 4.96
C ILE A 14 5.63 -5.11 4.40
N GLU A 15 4.70 -5.97 4.00
CA GLU A 15 4.98 -7.24 3.32
C GLU A 15 4.41 -7.16 1.91
N ILE A 16 5.27 -7.32 0.93
CA ILE A 16 4.86 -7.35 -0.47
C ILE A 16 4.62 -8.80 -0.87
N ASN A 17 3.43 -9.09 -1.38
CA ASN A 17 3.17 -10.42 -1.96
C ASN A 17 3.76 -10.46 -3.37
N GLU A 18 5.03 -10.80 -3.44
CA GLU A 18 5.80 -10.76 -4.68
C GLU A 18 5.24 -11.70 -5.75
N LYS A 19 4.64 -12.81 -5.36
CA LYS A 19 4.05 -13.76 -6.32
C LYS A 19 2.96 -13.10 -7.16
N THR A 20 2.15 -12.23 -6.55
CA THR A 20 1.08 -11.55 -7.28
C THR A 20 1.67 -10.53 -8.26
N PHE A 21 2.72 -9.83 -7.87
CA PHE A 21 3.41 -8.88 -8.76
C PHE A 21 4.07 -9.62 -9.92
N GLN A 22 4.75 -10.73 -9.65
CA GLN A 22 5.43 -11.55 -10.67
C GLN A 22 4.43 -12.14 -11.67
N PHE A 23 3.24 -12.50 -11.20
CA PHE A 23 2.22 -13.07 -12.07
C PHE A 23 1.87 -12.12 -13.21
N PHE A 24 1.82 -10.82 -12.93
CA PHE A 24 1.55 -9.79 -13.94
C PHE A 24 2.81 -9.15 -14.50
N GLN A 25 3.98 -9.66 -14.13
CA GLN A 25 5.29 -9.15 -14.55
C GLN A 25 5.47 -7.67 -14.22
N ILE A 26 4.93 -7.25 -13.08
CA ILE A 26 5.08 -5.88 -12.60
C ILE A 26 6.31 -5.80 -11.72
N ASP A 27 7.16 -4.83 -12.00
CA ASP A 27 8.33 -4.53 -11.19
C ASP A 27 7.99 -3.47 -10.16
N LEU A 28 8.13 -3.81 -8.89
CA LEU A 28 8.00 -2.85 -7.81
C LEU A 28 9.38 -2.21 -7.60
N GLN A 29 9.53 -0.97 -8.07
CA GLN A 29 10.80 -0.26 -8.02
C GLN A 29 11.10 0.27 -6.63
N SER A 30 10.06 0.73 -5.95
CA SER A 30 10.21 1.32 -4.62
C SER A 30 8.86 1.33 -3.93
N TYR A 31 8.89 1.32 -2.61
CA TYR A 31 7.70 1.56 -1.82
C TYR A 31 8.10 2.35 -0.57
N GLY A 32 7.16 3.05 -0.02
CA GLY A 32 7.42 3.89 1.13
C GLY A 32 6.16 4.22 1.88
N ILE A 33 6.35 4.95 2.96
CA ILE A 33 5.28 5.40 3.82
C ILE A 33 5.54 6.85 4.18
N GLN A 34 4.48 7.64 4.24
CA GLN A 34 4.58 9.06 4.58
C GLN A 34 3.50 9.39 5.60
N GLU A 35 3.93 9.92 6.74
CA GLU A 35 3.02 10.41 7.75
C GLU A 35 2.52 11.81 7.37
N VAL A 36 1.24 12.07 7.63
CA VAL A 36 0.65 13.38 7.42
C VAL A 36 -0.13 13.77 8.67
N ASN A 37 0.17 14.96 9.17
CA ASN A 37 -0.55 15.54 10.30
C ASN A 37 -1.41 16.70 9.80
N LYS A 38 -2.70 16.66 10.10
CA LYS A 38 -3.64 17.73 9.77
C LYS A 38 -4.47 18.04 10.99
N GLY A 39 -4.10 19.12 11.70
CA GLY A 39 -4.73 19.45 12.96
C GLY A 39 -4.49 18.35 13.98
N SER A 40 -5.55 17.82 14.56
CA SER A 40 -5.47 16.70 15.51
C SER A 40 -5.53 15.33 14.83
N THR A 41 -5.73 15.30 13.50
CA THR A 41 -5.85 14.05 12.75
C THR A 41 -4.49 13.61 12.23
N GLN A 42 -4.15 12.36 12.45
CA GLN A 42 -2.92 11.76 11.96
C GLN A 42 -3.27 10.58 11.06
N PHE A 43 -2.67 10.55 9.89
CA PHE A 43 -2.85 9.46 8.94
C PHE A 43 -1.56 9.28 8.13
N PHE A 44 -1.53 8.26 7.32
CA PHE A 44 -0.35 7.98 6.51
C PHE A 44 -0.74 7.55 5.11
N TYR A 45 0.21 7.68 4.21
CA TYR A 45 0.11 7.13 2.86
C TYR A 45 1.05 5.95 2.72
N ILE A 46 0.62 4.94 1.99
CA ILE A 46 1.52 3.96 1.41
C ILE A 46 1.73 4.36 -0.05
N LEU A 47 2.97 4.35 -0.48
CA LEU A 47 3.35 4.73 -1.84
C LEU A 47 4.00 3.53 -2.52
N LEU A 48 3.56 3.21 -3.74
CA LEU A 48 4.15 2.16 -4.55
C LEU A 48 4.56 2.75 -5.90
N GLU A 49 5.82 2.56 -6.28
CA GLU A 49 6.31 2.92 -7.60
C GLU A 49 6.43 1.64 -8.42
N ILE A 50 5.63 1.53 -9.46
CA ILE A 50 5.57 0.32 -10.29
C ILE A 50 6.03 0.62 -11.71
N MET A 51 6.64 -0.38 -12.34
CA MET A 51 7.07 -0.32 -13.74
C MET A 51 6.73 -1.62 -14.45
N ASN A 52 6.62 -1.50 -15.78
CA ASN A 52 6.41 -2.63 -16.67
C ASN A 52 5.09 -3.35 -16.36
N GLY A 53 4.98 -4.59 -16.77
CA GLY A 53 3.79 -5.38 -16.54
C GLY A 53 3.29 -6.01 -17.82
N LYS A 54 2.68 -7.17 -17.69
CA LYS A 54 2.06 -7.89 -18.81
C LYS A 54 0.67 -8.31 -18.39
N PHE A 55 -0.32 -7.55 -18.85
CA PHE A 55 -1.72 -7.81 -18.50
C PHE A 55 -2.62 -7.18 -19.56
N ASN A 56 -3.79 -7.74 -19.72
CA ASN A 56 -4.79 -7.28 -20.70
C ASN A 56 -6.13 -6.93 -20.04
N CYS A 57 -6.11 -6.68 -18.76
CA CYS A 57 -7.27 -6.31 -17.96
C CYS A 57 -6.85 -5.27 -16.93
N ASN A 58 -7.82 -4.59 -16.33
CA ASN A 58 -7.52 -3.69 -15.23
C ASN A 58 -6.97 -4.48 -14.05
N LEU A 59 -6.06 -3.87 -13.29
CA LEU A 59 -5.49 -4.47 -12.09
C LEU A 59 -5.89 -3.66 -10.87
N VAL A 60 -6.13 -4.36 -9.77
CA VAL A 60 -6.42 -3.73 -8.49
C VAL A 60 -5.28 -4.02 -7.53
N PHE A 61 -4.64 -2.96 -7.05
CA PHE A 61 -3.59 -3.04 -6.04
C PHE A 61 -4.23 -2.80 -4.69
N ILE A 62 -3.95 -3.65 -3.73
CA ILE A 62 -4.62 -3.68 -2.44
C ILE A 62 -3.60 -3.55 -1.32
N VAL A 63 -3.94 -2.70 -0.34
CA VAL A 63 -3.19 -2.53 0.89
C VAL A 63 -4.12 -2.91 2.04
N ASN A 64 -3.74 -3.91 2.83
CA ASN A 64 -4.46 -4.30 4.04
C ASN A 64 -3.59 -4.02 5.25
N CYS A 65 -4.17 -3.41 6.26
CA CYS A 65 -3.54 -3.20 7.56
C CYS A 65 -4.13 -4.18 8.57
N TYR A 66 -3.28 -4.79 9.38
CA TYR A 66 -3.66 -5.82 10.34
C TYR A 66 -3.24 -5.41 11.75
N ASP A 67 -4.05 -5.76 12.75
CA ASP A 67 -3.69 -5.55 14.15
C ASP A 67 -2.76 -6.67 14.64
N GLU A 68 -2.41 -6.63 15.92
CA GLU A 68 -1.50 -7.61 16.52
C GLU A 68 -2.11 -9.02 16.58
N LEU A 69 -3.42 -9.14 16.44
CA LEU A 69 -4.11 -10.42 16.41
C LEU A 69 -4.26 -10.96 14.99
N GLY A 70 -3.75 -10.23 13.99
CA GLY A 70 -3.84 -10.64 12.60
C GLY A 70 -5.17 -10.33 11.94
N LYS A 71 -6.00 -9.49 12.56
CA LYS A 71 -7.28 -9.08 11.98
C LYS A 71 -7.07 -7.88 11.06
N ILE A 72 -7.78 -7.87 9.92
CA ILE A 72 -7.79 -6.72 9.03
C ILE A 72 -8.55 -5.59 9.71
N ILE A 73 -7.88 -4.46 9.91
CA ILE A 73 -8.47 -3.29 10.55
C ILE A 73 -8.65 -2.14 9.56
N TYR A 74 -8.06 -2.23 8.38
CA TYR A 74 -8.22 -1.24 7.33
C TYR A 74 -7.82 -1.84 6.00
N SER A 75 -8.50 -1.42 4.94
CA SER A 75 -8.17 -1.85 3.59
C SER A 75 -8.40 -0.70 2.63
N ASN A 76 -7.49 -0.54 1.68
CA ASN A 76 -7.64 0.43 0.61
C ASN A 76 -7.15 -0.18 -0.69
N GLU A 77 -7.69 0.31 -1.81
CA GLU A 77 -7.29 -0.22 -3.10
C GLU A 77 -7.20 0.87 -4.15
N ARG A 78 -6.37 0.62 -5.16
CA ARG A 78 -6.21 1.50 -6.32
C ARG A 78 -6.26 0.66 -7.58
N THR A 79 -7.03 1.12 -8.55
CA THR A 79 -7.14 0.45 -9.84
C THR A 79 -6.18 1.07 -10.83
N VAL A 80 -5.44 0.22 -11.52
CA VAL A 80 -4.62 0.61 -12.68
C VAL A 80 -5.39 0.15 -13.92
N TYR A 81 -5.75 1.11 -14.77
CA TYR A 81 -6.55 0.84 -15.96
C TYR A 81 -5.65 0.48 -17.12
N VAL A 82 -5.91 -0.67 -17.72
CA VAL A 82 -5.08 -1.19 -18.82
C VAL A 82 -5.00 -0.21 -20.00
N ASP A 83 -6.07 0.54 -20.25
CA ASP A 83 -6.13 1.47 -21.39
C ASP A 83 -5.26 2.71 -21.20
N THR A 84 -4.91 3.06 -19.98
CA THR A 84 -4.16 4.28 -19.69
C THR A 84 -2.78 4.04 -19.11
N TYR A 85 -2.49 2.80 -18.69
CA TYR A 85 -1.20 2.48 -18.12
C TYR A 85 -0.11 2.46 -19.22
N ILE A 86 0.94 3.23 -19.01
CA ILE A 86 2.02 3.38 -20.00
C ILE A 86 3.34 2.72 -19.55
N GLY A 87 3.26 1.77 -18.60
CA GLY A 87 4.44 1.05 -18.14
C GLY A 87 5.11 1.66 -16.91
N TYR A 88 4.47 2.65 -16.29
CA TYR A 88 4.94 3.28 -15.06
C TYR A 88 3.78 3.96 -14.36
N ASP A 89 3.75 3.88 -13.01
CA ASP A 89 2.81 4.64 -12.20
C ASP A 89 3.32 4.71 -10.76
N THR A 90 2.89 5.72 -10.04
CA THR A 90 3.07 5.83 -8.60
C THR A 90 1.70 5.79 -7.95
N LEU A 91 1.46 4.75 -7.17
CA LEU A 91 0.17 4.56 -6.51
C LEU A 91 0.24 5.06 -5.08
N LYS A 92 -0.76 5.83 -4.68
CA LYS A 92 -0.84 6.41 -3.35
C LYS A 92 -2.09 5.87 -2.66
N PHE A 93 -1.91 5.27 -1.48
CA PHE A 93 -3.01 4.69 -0.69
C PHE A 93 -3.15 5.48 0.59
N TRP A 94 -4.29 6.11 0.77
CA TRP A 94 -4.62 6.82 2.00
C TRP A 94 -5.01 5.82 3.09
N CYS A 95 -4.44 5.97 4.26
CA CYS A 95 -4.75 5.14 5.42
C CYS A 95 -5.10 6.10 6.56
N ASN A 96 -6.38 6.46 6.63
CA ASN A 96 -6.84 7.58 7.46
C ASN A 96 -7.89 7.24 8.50
N ASP A 97 -7.93 6.01 8.94
CA ASP A 97 -8.82 5.61 10.02
C ASP A 97 -8.25 6.03 11.37
N THR A 98 -9.13 6.15 12.37
CA THR A 98 -8.78 6.60 13.72
C THR A 98 -7.75 5.66 14.38
N ASN A 99 -6.66 6.24 14.87
CA ASN A 99 -5.59 5.52 15.57
C ASN A 99 -4.96 4.39 14.75
N LEU A 100 -5.09 4.46 13.44
CA LEU A 100 -4.58 3.39 12.57
C LEU A 100 -3.07 3.20 12.71
N ILE A 101 -2.33 4.31 12.86
CA ILE A 101 -0.87 4.24 13.02
C ILE A 101 -0.50 3.39 14.24
N ASP A 102 -1.17 3.61 15.37
CA ASP A 102 -0.86 2.90 16.61
C ASP A 102 -1.32 1.45 16.59
N ARG A 103 -2.40 1.16 15.87
CA ARG A 103 -3.04 -0.15 15.86
C ARG A 103 -2.49 -1.10 14.82
N THR A 104 -1.83 -0.58 13.79
CA THR A 104 -1.33 -1.40 12.70
C THR A 104 -0.05 -2.12 13.08
N ASN A 105 -0.07 -3.44 12.98
CA ASN A 105 1.07 -4.29 13.29
C ASN A 105 1.71 -4.88 12.04
N LYS A 106 0.94 -5.03 10.97
CA LYS A 106 1.39 -5.60 9.71
C LYS A 106 0.62 -4.95 8.56
N ILE A 107 1.30 -4.75 7.44
CA ILE A 107 0.70 -4.21 6.22
C ILE A 107 1.02 -5.17 5.08
N ARG A 108 0.01 -5.65 4.36
CA ARG A 108 0.23 -6.50 3.20
C ARG A 108 -0.21 -5.80 1.93
N VAL A 109 0.62 -5.95 0.90
CA VAL A 109 0.38 -5.35 -0.41
C VAL A 109 0.35 -6.46 -1.46
N PHE A 110 -0.67 -6.47 -2.29
CA PHE A 110 -0.80 -7.45 -3.37
C PHE A 110 -1.61 -6.86 -4.52
N VAL A 111 -1.58 -7.57 -5.66
CA VAL A 111 -2.28 -7.14 -6.87
C VAL A 111 -3.11 -8.31 -7.42
N ARG A 112 -4.29 -7.99 -7.93
CA ARG A 112 -5.17 -8.96 -8.55
C ARG A 112 -5.86 -8.37 -9.78
N LYS A 113 -6.51 -9.21 -10.55
CA LYS A 113 -7.37 -8.74 -11.66
C LYS A 113 -8.54 -7.95 -11.08
N GLY A 114 -8.85 -6.89 -11.76
CA GLY A 114 -10.00 -6.05 -11.44
C GLY A 114 -11.33 -6.67 -11.85
#